data_8fbe8b43e452d71aa8e56c81cb58f6d6
#
_entry.id   8fbe8b43e452d71aa8e56c81cb58f6d6
#
_cell.length_a   1.000
_cell.length_b   1.000
_cell.length_c   1.000
_cell.angle_alpha   90.00
_cell.angle_beta   90.00
_cell.angle_gamma   90.00
#
_symmetry.space_group_name_H-M   'P 1'
#
loop_
_entity.id
_entity.type
_entity.pdbx_description
1 polymer ?
#
loop_
_entity_poly.entity_id
_entity_poly.type
_entity_poly.pdbx_seq_one_letter_code
_entity_poly.pdbx_strand_id
1 'polypeptide(L)'
;MLRVLRSFYIHFFGFLDQEEYSRKLKENLTLDVEGRPYRMLVFRGSPKSSRKSSRLIDEMRRSDEDTTNTRDSNKNRSFPKKESLVLDAPNLSDDFYMNVLDWGSGNLIAVALGSALYTWNPSNRAIHKLLDVDSQCDYPTSLAWSGDARKIAVGHMCSDVQLWDAETSKLVRSLRGHQNKVVSVEWNGHILTSGGNDKAIINHDVRAKKSLTCYLRVHTRGVCSLKWSRRSNILASGGDDNLVYIWNASKMSSSHYMYRLNAHSAAVKALAWCPYNSDVLASGGGLLDGSLKLWNVQKGVCINSINTHAQVCALQWNRHQKEILSGHGFSWGNTDCGNQLCLWKYPSMSKIGGSSKSDSRVLHLTQSPDGLRVASAGANETISIWEVFGPPQANEPRSSGLDSLLAFRASPIR
;
A
#
# COMPACT_ATOMS: atom_id res chain seq x y z
N MET A 1 42.21 7.75 -41.71
CA MET A 1 42.61 6.39 -41.35
C MET A 1 43.40 6.32 -40.01
N LEU A 2 44.25 7.27 -39.67
CA LEU A 2 45.07 7.26 -38.43
C LEU A 2 44.32 7.61 -37.13
N ARG A 3 43.12 8.27 -37.18
CA ARG A 3 42.31 8.58 -35.99
C ARG A 3 41.46 7.40 -35.51
N VAL A 4 41.06 6.50 -36.39
CA VAL A 4 40.26 5.30 -36.07
C VAL A 4 41.13 4.24 -35.40
N LEU A 5 42.36 4.08 -35.84
CA LEU A 5 43.31 3.12 -35.24
C LEU A 5 43.77 3.53 -33.80
N ARG A 6 43.83 4.83 -33.51
CA ARG A 6 44.17 5.30 -32.16
C ARG A 6 43.04 5.09 -31.15
N SER A 7 41.77 5.18 -31.61
CA SER A 7 40.62 4.90 -30.76
C SER A 7 40.48 3.40 -30.45
N PHE A 8 40.79 2.53 -31.43
CA PHE A 8 40.78 1.07 -31.22
C PHE A 8 41.93 0.60 -30.29
N TYR A 9 43.09 1.24 -30.38
CA TYR A 9 44.27 0.87 -29.56
C TYR A 9 44.05 1.23 -28.09
N ILE A 10 43.42 2.38 -27.79
CA ILE A 10 43.16 2.83 -26.41
C ILE A 10 42.03 1.99 -25.80
N HIS A 11 41.02 1.56 -26.60
CA HIS A 11 39.95 0.71 -26.08
C HIS A 11 40.41 -0.74 -25.86
N PHE A 12 41.28 -1.27 -26.71
CA PHE A 12 41.75 -2.66 -26.62
C PHE A 12 42.75 -2.86 -25.47
N PHE A 13 43.69 -1.92 -25.27
CA PHE A 13 44.61 -1.98 -24.14
C PHE A 13 43.95 -1.65 -22.80
N GLY A 14 42.97 -0.75 -22.77
CA GLY A 14 42.16 -0.51 -21.56
C GLY A 14 41.34 -1.70 -21.12
N PHE A 15 40.88 -2.54 -22.07
CA PHE A 15 40.12 -3.74 -21.77
C PHE A 15 40.99 -4.88 -21.23
N LEU A 16 42.21 -5.04 -21.79
CA LEU A 16 43.16 -6.04 -21.32
C LEU A 16 43.71 -5.70 -19.91
N ASP A 17 43.94 -4.44 -19.64
CA ASP A 17 44.34 -3.95 -18.31
C ASP A 17 43.23 -4.15 -17.26
N GLN A 18 41.99 -3.99 -17.68
CA GLN A 18 40.80 -4.17 -16.81
C GLN A 18 40.56 -5.64 -16.53
N GLU A 19 40.77 -6.54 -17.49
CA GLU A 19 40.66 -7.98 -17.30
C GLU A 19 41.81 -8.52 -16.44
N GLU A 20 43.04 -8.06 -16.67
CA GLU A 20 44.22 -8.43 -15.88
C GLU A 20 44.11 -7.90 -14.46
N TYR A 21 43.65 -6.67 -14.29
CA TYR A 21 43.35 -6.10 -12.98
C TYR A 21 42.24 -6.86 -12.28
N SER A 22 41.15 -7.18 -12.99
CA SER A 22 40.01 -7.96 -12.46
C SER A 22 40.42 -9.37 -12.04
N ARG A 23 41.35 -9.99 -12.82
CA ARG A 23 41.91 -11.30 -12.49
C ARG A 23 42.83 -11.23 -11.26
N LYS A 24 43.75 -10.27 -11.20
CA LYS A 24 44.62 -10.04 -10.02
C LYS A 24 43.81 -9.70 -8.78
N LEU A 25 42.71 -8.96 -8.93
CA LEU A 25 41.79 -8.63 -7.83
C LEU A 25 41.08 -9.88 -7.33
N LYS A 26 40.63 -10.74 -8.24
CA LYS A 26 40.03 -12.05 -7.88
C LYS A 26 41.05 -12.95 -7.18
N GLU A 27 42.25 -13.08 -7.72
CA GLU A 27 43.30 -13.92 -7.15
C GLU A 27 43.73 -13.44 -5.75
N ASN A 28 43.92 -12.14 -5.55
CA ASN A 28 44.38 -11.59 -4.27
C ASN A 28 43.26 -11.42 -3.23
N LEU A 29 42.00 -11.27 -3.64
CA LEU A 29 40.88 -11.02 -2.73
C LEU A 29 39.97 -12.24 -2.54
N THR A 30 40.12 -13.28 -3.37
CA THR A 30 39.26 -14.47 -3.30
C THR A 30 39.96 -15.73 -2.83
N LEU A 31 41.30 -15.70 -2.73
CA LEU A 31 42.11 -16.83 -2.29
C LEU A 31 42.78 -16.50 -0.94
N ASP A 32 42.80 -17.48 -0.02
CA ASP A 32 43.57 -17.40 1.22
C ASP A 32 45.08 -17.68 0.99
N VAL A 33 45.86 -17.61 2.05
CA VAL A 33 47.34 -17.82 2.00
C VAL A 33 47.70 -19.23 1.46
N GLU A 34 46.74 -20.18 1.45
CA GLU A 34 46.91 -21.55 0.95
C GLU A 34 46.32 -21.71 -0.44
N GLY A 35 45.92 -20.62 -1.13
CA GLY A 35 45.38 -20.65 -2.50
C GLY A 35 43.94 -21.18 -2.62
N ARG A 36 43.16 -21.20 -1.53
CA ARG A 36 41.77 -21.71 -1.54
C ARG A 36 40.79 -20.56 -1.73
N PRO A 37 39.62 -20.76 -2.40
CA PRO A 37 38.61 -19.73 -2.59
C PRO A 37 38.14 -19.12 -1.25
N TYR A 38 38.26 -17.81 -1.15
CA TYR A 38 37.96 -17.03 0.01
C TYR A 38 36.69 -16.19 -0.22
N ARG A 39 35.65 -16.39 0.56
CA ARG A 39 34.37 -15.69 0.39
C ARG A 39 34.39 -14.35 1.14
N MET A 40 34.88 -13.31 0.51
CA MET A 40 35.05 -12.00 1.13
C MET A 40 33.75 -11.19 1.35
N LEU A 41 32.68 -11.49 0.63
CA LEU A 41 31.41 -10.76 0.73
C LEU A 41 30.33 -11.50 1.51
N VAL A 42 30.63 -12.61 2.10
CA VAL A 42 29.72 -13.30 3.01
C VAL A 42 30.22 -13.04 4.42
N PHE A 43 29.57 -12.14 5.14
CA PHE A 43 29.75 -11.92 6.58
C PHE A 43 29.43 -13.18 7.42
N ARG A 44 29.40 -14.35 6.82
CA ARG A 44 29.20 -15.67 7.42
C ARG A 44 30.52 -16.44 7.37
N GLY A 45 31.24 -16.35 8.45
CA GLY A 45 32.39 -17.22 8.72
C GLY A 45 33.71 -16.56 8.42
N SER A 46 34.51 -16.43 9.47
CA SER A 46 35.98 -16.29 9.37
C SER A 46 36.55 -17.50 8.61
N PRO A 47 37.71 -17.36 7.94
CA PRO A 47 38.42 -18.53 7.39
C PRO A 47 38.46 -19.62 8.47
N LYS A 48 38.22 -20.85 8.07
CA LYS A 48 38.21 -22.00 8.99
C LYS A 48 39.54 -22.03 9.73
N SER A 49 39.61 -21.40 10.88
CA SER A 49 40.71 -21.60 11.78
C SER A 49 40.56 -22.97 12.41
N SER A 50 41.62 -23.75 12.47
CA SER A 50 41.64 -25.08 13.12
C SER A 50 41.39 -25.02 14.64
N ARG A 51 40.99 -23.86 15.18
CA ARG A 51 40.69 -23.64 16.60
C ARG A 51 39.26 -24.01 16.94
N LYS A 52 39.09 -24.77 18.01
CA LYS A 52 37.82 -25.29 18.53
C LYS A 52 36.71 -24.24 18.78
N SER A 53 37.07 -22.93 18.82
CA SER A 53 36.09 -21.86 19.05
C SER A 53 35.14 -21.59 17.86
N SER A 54 35.53 -21.95 16.63
CA SER A 54 34.67 -21.76 15.46
C SER A 54 33.51 -22.75 15.41
N ARG A 55 33.68 -23.95 15.94
CA ARG A 55 32.61 -24.96 16.01
C ARG A 55 31.46 -24.55 16.92
N LEU A 56 31.77 -23.93 18.04
CA LEU A 56 30.76 -23.44 18.99
C LEU A 56 29.87 -22.34 18.39
N ILE A 57 30.47 -21.44 17.65
CA ILE A 57 29.74 -20.36 16.96
C ILE A 57 28.89 -20.92 15.82
N ASP A 58 29.40 -21.91 15.09
CA ASP A 58 28.64 -22.56 14.01
C ASP A 58 27.54 -23.47 14.55
N GLU A 59 27.76 -24.13 15.71
CA GLU A 59 26.70 -24.89 16.39
C GLU A 59 25.63 -23.98 17.00
N MET A 60 26.00 -22.85 17.59
CA MET A 60 25.03 -21.86 18.06
C MET A 60 24.23 -21.25 16.92
N ARG A 61 24.84 -20.98 15.77
CA ARG A 61 24.12 -20.51 14.57
C ARG A 61 23.19 -21.57 14.00
N ARG A 62 23.57 -22.83 13.98
CA ARG A 62 22.71 -23.94 13.56
C ARG A 62 21.54 -24.13 14.52
N SER A 63 21.77 -24.03 15.83
CA SER A 63 20.70 -24.09 16.82
C SER A 63 19.74 -22.90 16.69
N ASP A 64 20.21 -21.71 16.31
CA ASP A 64 19.37 -20.55 16.03
C ASP A 64 18.63 -20.68 14.70
N GLU A 65 19.24 -21.29 13.68
CA GLU A 65 18.58 -21.59 12.40
C GLU A 65 17.55 -22.72 12.53
N ASP A 66 17.82 -23.75 13.33
CA ASP A 66 16.89 -24.84 13.64
C ASP A 66 15.75 -24.37 14.54
N THR A 67 15.99 -23.44 15.47
CA THR A 67 14.94 -22.82 16.29
C THR A 67 14.10 -21.83 15.49
N THR A 68 14.64 -21.17 14.48
CA THR A 68 13.85 -20.34 13.56
C THR A 68 13.00 -21.20 12.62
N ASN A 69 13.51 -22.33 12.14
CA ASN A 69 12.75 -23.27 11.32
C ASN A 69 11.70 -24.06 12.11
N THR A 70 11.94 -24.36 13.42
CA THR A 70 10.95 -25.03 14.26
C THR A 70 9.93 -24.08 14.89
N ARG A 71 10.21 -22.77 15.01
CA ARG A 71 9.24 -21.78 15.50
C ARG A 71 8.37 -21.17 14.41
N ASP A 72 8.74 -21.28 13.14
CA ASP A 72 7.83 -21.05 12.00
C ASP A 72 6.85 -22.22 11.77
N SER A 73 6.98 -23.32 12.53
CA SER A 73 6.01 -24.39 12.53
C SER A 73 4.77 -24.00 13.33
N ASN A 74 3.75 -23.50 12.63
CA ASN A 74 2.36 -23.73 12.96
C ASN A 74 1.73 -22.99 14.17
N LYS A 75 1.73 -21.67 14.18
CA LYS A 75 0.43 -21.04 14.34
C LYS A 75 -0.06 -20.73 12.91
N ASN A 76 -0.74 -21.68 12.29
CA ASN A 76 -1.49 -21.46 11.07
C ASN A 76 -2.46 -20.31 11.33
N ARG A 77 -2.04 -19.09 10.95
CA ARG A 77 -2.90 -17.94 11.04
C ARG A 77 -4.06 -18.18 10.09
N SER A 78 -5.25 -18.18 10.62
CA SER A 78 -6.48 -18.32 9.86
C SER A 78 -7.22 -17.00 9.82
N PHE A 79 -7.95 -16.76 8.75
CA PHE A 79 -8.88 -15.64 8.65
C PHE A 79 -10.00 -15.78 9.71
N PRO A 80 -10.47 -14.69 10.34
CA PRO A 80 -11.59 -14.74 11.29
C PRO A 80 -12.81 -15.39 10.67
N LYS A 81 -13.44 -16.32 11.38
CA LYS A 81 -14.61 -17.05 10.87
C LYS A 81 -15.88 -16.20 10.79
N LYS A 82 -15.97 -15.14 11.61
CA LYS A 82 -17.11 -14.24 11.69
C LYS A 82 -16.66 -12.80 11.88
N GLU A 83 -17.51 -11.88 11.49
CA GLU A 83 -17.42 -10.47 11.79
C GLU A 83 -17.51 -10.22 13.30
N SER A 84 -16.78 -9.22 13.80
CA SER A 84 -16.91 -8.79 15.20
C SER A 84 -18.16 -7.93 15.41
N LEU A 85 -18.58 -7.22 14.38
CA LEU A 85 -19.76 -6.37 14.39
C LEU A 85 -20.27 -6.18 12.95
N VAL A 86 -21.58 -6.12 12.79
CA VAL A 86 -22.25 -5.74 11.53
C VAL A 86 -23.15 -4.54 11.82
N LEU A 87 -23.07 -3.55 10.96
CA LEU A 87 -23.87 -2.32 11.00
C LEU A 87 -24.71 -2.23 9.73
N ASP A 88 -25.95 -1.83 9.88
CA ASP A 88 -26.81 -1.49 8.74
C ASP A 88 -26.35 -0.16 8.13
N ALA A 89 -26.25 -0.13 6.83
CA ALA A 89 -25.83 1.02 6.04
C ALA A 89 -26.80 1.24 4.86
N PRO A 90 -28.05 1.62 5.15
CA PRO A 90 -29.08 1.75 4.13
C PRO A 90 -28.71 2.81 3.09
N ASN A 91 -29.03 2.54 1.84
CA ASN A 91 -28.67 3.37 0.68
C ASN A 91 -27.16 3.50 0.42
N LEU A 92 -26.36 2.56 0.89
CA LEU A 92 -24.98 2.46 0.43
C LEU A 92 -24.97 2.13 -1.07
N SER A 93 -24.36 3.00 -1.88
CA SER A 93 -24.37 2.86 -3.33
C SER A 93 -23.59 1.62 -3.78
N ASP A 94 -24.19 0.76 -4.61
CA ASP A 94 -23.53 -0.34 -5.30
C ASP A 94 -22.76 0.13 -6.55
N ASP A 95 -21.96 1.19 -6.42
CA ASP A 95 -21.08 1.71 -7.49
C ASP A 95 -19.61 1.38 -7.18
N PHE A 96 -19.01 0.55 -8.05
CA PHE A 96 -17.58 0.18 -7.95
C PHE A 96 -16.65 1.38 -7.91
N TYR A 97 -16.98 2.46 -8.62
CA TYR A 97 -16.08 3.61 -8.77
C TYR A 97 -16.08 4.57 -7.57
N MET A 98 -17.09 4.51 -6.70
CA MET A 98 -17.19 5.39 -5.55
C MET A 98 -16.21 5.00 -4.43
N ASN A 99 -15.81 5.98 -3.60
CA ASN A 99 -14.95 5.81 -2.44
C ASN A 99 -15.59 6.46 -1.20
N VAL A 100 -16.67 5.84 -0.69
CA VAL A 100 -17.60 6.43 0.28
C VAL A 100 -17.41 5.95 1.73
N LEU A 101 -16.26 5.35 2.05
CA LEU A 101 -15.94 4.85 3.39
C LEU A 101 -14.51 5.20 3.76
N ASP A 102 -14.30 5.80 4.95
CA ASP A 102 -12.96 6.02 5.51
C ASP A 102 -12.97 5.99 7.05
N TRP A 103 -11.90 5.50 7.64
CA TRP A 103 -11.71 5.41 9.10
C TRP A 103 -10.61 6.38 9.53
N GLY A 104 -11.01 7.49 10.15
CA GLY A 104 -10.10 8.54 10.55
C GLY A 104 -9.21 8.18 11.74
N SER A 105 -8.12 8.91 11.90
CA SER A 105 -7.17 8.75 13.01
C SER A 105 -7.78 9.01 14.38
N GLY A 106 -8.90 9.75 14.47
CA GLY A 106 -9.70 9.95 15.68
C GLY A 106 -10.62 8.76 16.03
N ASN A 107 -10.45 7.62 15.40
CA ASN A 107 -11.27 6.42 15.57
C ASN A 107 -12.76 6.61 15.20
N LEU A 108 -13.03 7.48 14.23
CA LEU A 108 -14.37 7.70 13.68
C LEU A 108 -14.44 7.12 12.27
N ILE A 109 -15.44 6.34 11.98
CA ILE A 109 -15.76 5.88 10.62
C ILE A 109 -16.70 6.88 9.99
N ALA A 110 -16.35 7.40 8.81
CA ALA A 110 -17.22 8.18 7.97
C ALA A 110 -17.76 7.33 6.82
N VAL A 111 -19.05 7.46 6.54
CA VAL A 111 -19.71 6.74 5.45
C VAL A 111 -20.77 7.62 4.79
N ALA A 112 -20.79 7.64 3.46
CA ALA A 112 -21.85 8.29 2.71
C ALA A 112 -22.95 7.27 2.36
N LEU A 113 -24.17 7.60 2.71
CA LEU A 113 -25.36 6.81 2.52
C LEU A 113 -26.41 7.63 1.78
N GLY A 114 -26.62 7.37 0.51
CA GLY A 114 -27.46 8.20 -0.35
C GLY A 114 -26.95 9.64 -0.40
N SER A 115 -27.81 10.61 -0.06
CA SER A 115 -27.47 12.04 -0.01
C SER A 115 -26.73 12.50 1.25
N ALA A 116 -26.66 11.64 2.28
CA ALA A 116 -26.17 12.02 3.59
C ALA A 116 -24.80 11.41 3.93
N LEU A 117 -24.02 12.11 4.74
CA LEU A 117 -22.79 11.61 5.32
C LEU A 117 -22.96 11.43 6.82
N TYR A 118 -22.60 10.25 7.29
CA TYR A 118 -22.63 9.88 8.69
C TYR A 118 -21.24 9.59 9.23
N THR A 119 -21.05 9.87 10.51
CA THR A 119 -19.90 9.41 11.28
C THR A 119 -20.37 8.48 12.38
N TRP A 120 -19.64 7.40 12.57
CA TRP A 120 -19.90 6.41 13.60
C TRP A 120 -18.67 6.22 14.48
N ASN A 121 -18.88 6.19 15.80
CA ASN A 121 -17.81 6.01 16.77
C ASN A 121 -17.82 4.57 17.33
N PRO A 122 -16.80 3.76 17.05
CA PRO A 122 -16.71 2.39 17.55
C PRO A 122 -16.68 2.25 19.09
N SER A 123 -16.23 3.29 19.80
CA SER A 123 -16.05 3.22 21.25
C SER A 123 -17.35 3.37 22.02
N ASN A 124 -18.23 4.28 21.60
CA ASN A 124 -19.52 4.57 22.27
C ASN A 124 -20.73 4.23 21.40
N ARG A 125 -20.51 3.73 20.17
CA ARG A 125 -21.53 3.39 19.15
C ARG A 125 -22.42 4.57 18.74
N ALA A 126 -21.99 5.80 19.01
CA ALA A 126 -22.73 6.99 18.61
C ALA A 126 -22.67 7.18 17.10
N ILE A 127 -23.83 7.49 16.52
CA ILE A 127 -23.99 7.89 15.12
C ILE A 127 -24.25 9.38 15.10
N HIS A 128 -23.53 10.09 14.23
CA HIS A 128 -23.75 11.52 14.01
C HIS A 128 -23.89 11.80 12.52
N LYS A 129 -24.95 12.51 12.13
CA LYS A 129 -25.14 12.98 10.76
C LYS A 129 -24.37 14.26 10.55
N LEU A 130 -23.37 14.24 9.67
CA LEU A 130 -22.47 15.37 9.43
C LEU A 130 -23.06 16.35 8.41
N LEU A 131 -23.60 15.82 7.32
CA LEU A 131 -24.23 16.62 6.26
C LEU A 131 -25.39 15.85 5.64
N ASP A 132 -26.31 16.60 5.06
CA ASP A 132 -27.34 16.11 4.18
C ASP A 132 -27.44 17.02 2.97
N VAL A 133 -27.38 16.46 1.78
CA VAL A 133 -27.47 17.23 0.54
C VAL A 133 -28.93 17.31 0.14
N ASP A 134 -29.53 18.49 0.32
CA ASP A 134 -30.91 18.76 -0.07
C ASP A 134 -31.04 18.98 -1.59
N SER A 135 -30.62 17.98 -2.36
CA SER A 135 -30.67 18.02 -3.82
C SER A 135 -30.90 16.62 -4.37
N GLN A 136 -31.88 16.49 -5.26
CA GLN A 136 -32.14 15.21 -5.94
C GLN A 136 -31.05 14.84 -6.95
N CYS A 137 -30.19 15.76 -7.35
CA CYS A 137 -29.18 15.57 -8.38
C CYS A 137 -27.75 15.51 -7.83
N ASP A 138 -27.55 15.75 -6.53
CA ASP A 138 -26.22 15.74 -5.92
C ASP A 138 -26.16 14.80 -4.73
N TYR A 139 -25.04 14.11 -4.58
CA TYR A 139 -24.76 13.22 -3.47
C TYR A 139 -23.24 13.02 -3.31
N PRO A 140 -22.77 12.67 -2.10
CA PRO A 140 -21.37 12.35 -1.87
C PRO A 140 -20.92 11.12 -2.67
N THR A 141 -19.81 11.21 -3.37
CA THR A 141 -19.24 10.13 -4.21
C THR A 141 -17.88 9.66 -3.74
N SER A 142 -17.21 10.48 -2.93
CA SER A 142 -15.94 10.11 -2.29
C SER A 142 -15.74 10.90 -1.00
N LEU A 143 -14.97 10.33 -0.08
CA LEU A 143 -14.63 10.99 1.18
C LEU A 143 -13.25 10.59 1.68
N ALA A 144 -12.62 11.47 2.45
CA ALA A 144 -11.37 11.19 3.14
C ALA A 144 -11.22 12.07 4.39
N TRP A 145 -10.83 11.46 5.50
CA TRP A 145 -10.44 12.15 6.71
C TRP A 145 -9.10 12.87 6.54
N SER A 146 -9.02 14.10 7.07
CA SER A 146 -7.72 14.76 7.25
C SER A 146 -6.86 14.00 8.27
N GLY A 147 -5.54 14.16 8.18
CA GLY A 147 -4.61 13.42 9.04
C GLY A 147 -4.77 13.73 10.55
N ASP A 148 -5.30 14.91 10.89
CA ASP A 148 -5.61 15.35 12.26
C ASP A 148 -7.03 14.93 12.74
N ALA A 149 -7.79 14.23 11.88
CA ALA A 149 -9.17 13.80 12.11
C ALA A 149 -10.17 14.94 12.46
N ARG A 150 -9.84 16.20 12.14
CA ARG A 150 -10.73 17.33 12.39
C ARG A 150 -11.63 17.66 11.22
N LYS A 151 -11.20 17.31 10.00
CA LYS A 151 -11.91 17.66 8.78
C LYS A 151 -12.16 16.44 7.92
N ILE A 152 -13.26 16.48 7.18
CA ILE A 152 -13.57 15.50 6.13
C ILE A 152 -13.65 16.24 4.81
N ALA A 153 -12.93 15.73 3.82
CA ALA A 153 -13.10 16.13 2.44
C ALA A 153 -14.15 15.23 1.80
N VAL A 154 -15.09 15.83 1.09
CA VAL A 154 -16.20 15.13 0.43
C VAL A 154 -16.23 15.55 -1.03
N GLY A 155 -16.09 14.61 -1.93
CA GLY A 155 -16.31 14.80 -3.36
C GLY A 155 -17.76 14.51 -3.72
N HIS A 156 -18.31 15.30 -4.60
CA HIS A 156 -19.72 15.26 -4.97
C HIS A 156 -19.96 14.84 -6.43
N MET A 157 -21.18 14.39 -6.70
CA MET A 157 -21.66 14.09 -8.05
C MET A 157 -21.61 15.32 -8.95
N CYS A 158 -21.96 16.50 -8.41
CA CYS A 158 -21.98 17.79 -9.11
C CYS A 158 -20.61 18.48 -9.22
N SER A 159 -19.51 17.70 -9.20
CA SER A 159 -18.13 18.16 -9.42
C SER A 159 -17.47 19.00 -8.31
N ASP A 160 -18.18 19.33 -7.24
CA ASP A 160 -17.62 20.08 -6.11
C ASP A 160 -16.84 19.15 -5.17
N VAL A 161 -15.81 19.69 -4.54
CA VAL A 161 -15.16 19.09 -3.38
C VAL A 161 -15.42 19.99 -2.17
N GLN A 162 -16.04 19.47 -1.14
CA GLN A 162 -16.38 20.21 0.07
C GLN A 162 -15.50 19.77 1.22
N LEU A 163 -15.11 20.73 2.04
CA LEU A 163 -14.36 20.52 3.26
C LEU A 163 -15.24 20.83 4.45
N TRP A 164 -15.49 19.83 5.28
CA TRP A 164 -16.36 19.92 6.45
C TRP A 164 -15.56 19.79 7.74
N ASP A 165 -15.93 20.56 8.73
CA ASP A 165 -15.46 20.42 10.11
C ASP A 165 -16.28 19.31 10.79
N ALA A 166 -15.59 18.29 11.29
CA ALA A 166 -16.25 17.09 11.81
C ALA A 166 -16.90 17.31 13.19
N GLU A 167 -16.40 18.26 13.97
CA GLU A 167 -16.90 18.55 15.31
C GLU A 167 -18.13 19.46 15.24
N THR A 168 -18.05 20.51 14.44
CA THR A 168 -19.11 21.53 14.37
C THR A 168 -20.15 21.25 13.28
N SER A 169 -19.92 20.26 12.42
CA SER A 169 -20.76 19.93 11.25
C SER A 169 -20.98 21.13 10.32
N LYS A 170 -19.97 21.99 10.20
CA LYS A 170 -20.04 23.18 9.33
C LYS A 170 -19.19 23.01 8.09
N LEU A 171 -19.72 23.52 6.98
CA LEU A 171 -18.95 23.65 5.75
C LEU A 171 -17.85 24.70 5.95
N VAL A 172 -16.59 24.25 5.88
CA VAL A 172 -15.42 25.13 6.00
C VAL A 172 -15.13 25.80 4.66
N ARG A 173 -15.19 25.01 3.57
CA ARG A 173 -14.83 25.50 2.25
C ARG A 173 -15.37 24.60 1.14
N SER A 174 -15.73 25.21 0.01
CA SER A 174 -15.98 24.51 -1.26
C SER A 174 -14.81 24.76 -2.21
N LEU A 175 -14.27 23.69 -2.81
CA LEU A 175 -13.13 23.70 -3.72
C LEU A 175 -13.62 23.31 -5.11
N ARG A 176 -13.50 24.23 -6.04
CA ARG A 176 -13.98 24.06 -7.41
C ARG A 176 -12.82 23.75 -8.37
N GLY A 177 -13.10 23.05 -9.44
CA GLY A 177 -12.10 22.76 -10.48
C GLY A 177 -12.48 21.58 -11.38
N HIS A 178 -13.18 20.58 -10.86
CA HIS A 178 -13.70 19.47 -11.64
C HIS A 178 -14.91 19.88 -12.49
N GLN A 179 -15.15 19.13 -13.57
CA GLN A 179 -16.27 19.31 -14.49
C GLN A 179 -17.26 18.13 -14.46
N ASN A 180 -16.97 17.10 -13.67
CA ASN A 180 -17.79 15.91 -13.52
C ASN A 180 -17.58 15.34 -12.10
N LYS A 181 -18.30 14.26 -11.75
CA LYS A 181 -18.27 13.65 -10.41
C LYS A 181 -16.85 13.40 -9.91
N VAL A 182 -16.62 13.69 -8.63
CA VAL A 182 -15.34 13.51 -7.95
C VAL A 182 -15.33 12.17 -7.23
N VAL A 183 -14.74 11.17 -7.84
CA VAL A 183 -14.81 9.78 -7.36
C VAL A 183 -13.72 9.38 -6.38
N SER A 184 -12.69 10.20 -6.22
CA SER A 184 -11.61 9.94 -5.26
C SER A 184 -11.05 11.23 -4.68
N VAL A 185 -10.86 11.26 -3.37
CA VAL A 185 -10.18 12.33 -2.64
C VAL A 185 -9.14 11.71 -1.70
N GLU A 186 -7.99 12.36 -1.55
CA GLU A 186 -6.91 11.87 -0.69
C GLU A 186 -6.06 13.02 -0.15
N TRP A 187 -5.60 12.92 1.10
CA TRP A 187 -4.83 13.94 1.76
C TRP A 187 -3.32 13.67 1.74
N ASN A 188 -2.54 14.74 1.52
CA ASN A 188 -1.11 14.79 1.78
C ASN A 188 -0.76 16.03 2.62
N GLY A 189 -0.80 15.90 3.93
CA GLY A 189 -0.68 17.01 4.86
C GLY A 189 -1.79 18.04 4.65
N HIS A 190 -1.44 19.22 4.15
CA HIS A 190 -2.37 20.32 3.84
C HIS A 190 -2.82 20.37 2.38
N ILE A 191 -2.31 19.48 1.56
CA ILE A 191 -2.74 19.31 0.18
C ILE A 191 -3.85 18.28 0.11
N LEU A 192 -4.98 18.68 -0.44
CA LEU A 192 -6.07 17.79 -0.81
C LEU A 192 -5.98 17.51 -2.30
N THR A 193 -5.84 16.24 -2.66
CA THR A 193 -5.85 15.78 -4.05
C THR A 193 -7.19 15.15 -4.36
N SER A 194 -7.80 15.55 -5.47
CA SER A 194 -9.07 14.99 -5.96
C SER A 194 -8.91 14.44 -7.37
N GLY A 195 -9.61 13.35 -7.65
CA GLY A 195 -9.68 12.70 -8.95
C GLY A 195 -11.12 12.59 -9.43
N GLY A 196 -11.38 13.02 -10.64
CA GLY A 196 -12.71 13.10 -11.20
C GLY A 196 -12.94 12.21 -12.42
N ASN A 197 -14.21 11.98 -12.73
CA ASN A 197 -14.61 11.32 -13.96
C ASN A 197 -14.34 12.19 -15.21
N ASP A 198 -14.00 13.46 -15.01
CA ASP A 198 -13.50 14.39 -16.02
C ASP A 198 -12.02 14.14 -16.42
N LYS A 199 -11.41 13.04 -15.94
CA LYS A 199 -10.03 12.61 -16.23
C LYS A 199 -8.98 13.48 -15.54
N ALA A 200 -9.40 14.43 -14.69
CA ALA A 200 -8.51 15.36 -14.04
C ALA A 200 -8.08 14.86 -12.65
N ILE A 201 -6.85 15.19 -12.29
CA ILE A 201 -6.33 15.15 -10.92
C ILE A 201 -6.04 16.58 -10.51
N ILE A 202 -6.59 17.02 -9.41
CA ILE A 202 -6.47 18.39 -8.93
C ILE A 202 -5.91 18.41 -7.52
N ASN A 203 -4.89 19.25 -7.29
CA ASN A 203 -4.36 19.51 -5.96
C ASN A 203 -4.82 20.88 -5.48
N HIS A 204 -5.34 20.90 -4.25
CA HIS A 204 -5.71 22.10 -3.53
C HIS A 204 -4.89 22.24 -2.25
N ASP A 205 -4.22 23.37 -2.04
CA ASP A 205 -3.74 23.76 -0.70
C ASP A 205 -4.94 24.36 0.06
N VAL A 206 -5.41 23.65 1.07
CA VAL A 206 -6.62 24.06 1.83
C VAL A 206 -6.39 25.29 2.70
N ARG A 207 -5.15 25.72 2.90
CA ARG A 207 -4.77 26.91 3.67
C ARG A 207 -4.73 28.17 2.82
N ALA A 208 -4.41 28.01 1.53
CA ALA A 208 -4.25 29.14 0.63
C ALA A 208 -5.58 29.71 0.16
N LYS A 209 -5.68 31.06 0.03
CA LYS A 209 -6.87 31.71 -0.53
C LYS A 209 -7.18 31.23 -1.94
N LYS A 210 -6.16 31.16 -2.82
CA LYS A 210 -6.21 30.45 -4.10
C LYS A 210 -5.74 29.02 -3.86
N SER A 211 -6.68 28.12 -3.68
CA SER A 211 -6.39 26.74 -3.26
C SER A 211 -5.80 25.86 -4.35
N LEU A 212 -6.19 26.08 -5.61
CA LEU A 212 -5.76 25.28 -6.74
C LEU A 212 -4.25 25.48 -6.96
N THR A 213 -3.47 24.40 -6.77
CA THR A 213 -2.01 24.40 -6.92
C THR A 213 -1.54 23.61 -8.13
N CYS A 214 -2.29 22.57 -8.53
CA CYS A 214 -1.95 21.73 -9.66
C CYS A 214 -3.21 21.18 -10.32
N TYR A 215 -3.20 21.14 -11.66
CA TYR A 215 -4.24 20.53 -12.48
C TYR A 215 -3.59 19.61 -13.52
N LEU A 216 -3.89 18.30 -13.46
CA LEU A 216 -3.34 17.29 -14.35
C LEU A 216 -4.46 16.60 -15.12
N ARG A 217 -4.27 16.41 -16.42
CA ARG A 217 -5.18 15.67 -17.29
C ARG A 217 -4.38 14.74 -18.19
N VAL A 218 -3.96 13.60 -17.62
CA VAL A 218 -3.11 12.61 -18.30
C VAL A 218 -3.86 11.30 -18.51
N HIS A 219 -4.77 10.96 -17.58
CA HIS A 219 -5.68 9.83 -17.77
C HIS A 219 -6.59 10.09 -18.98
N THR A 220 -6.85 9.04 -19.76
CA THR A 220 -7.73 9.10 -20.93
C THR A 220 -9.20 8.84 -20.60
N ARG A 221 -9.45 8.27 -19.40
CA ARG A 221 -10.77 8.03 -18.79
C ARG A 221 -10.78 8.53 -17.35
N GLY A 222 -11.87 8.30 -16.62
CA GLY A 222 -12.04 8.76 -15.24
C GLY A 222 -10.94 8.24 -14.30
N VAL A 223 -10.56 9.09 -13.32
CA VAL A 223 -9.61 8.73 -12.26
C VAL A 223 -10.39 8.02 -11.16
N CYS A 224 -10.17 6.72 -10.97
CA CYS A 224 -10.93 5.89 -10.03
C CYS A 224 -10.39 5.93 -8.61
N SER A 225 -9.08 6.13 -8.45
CA SER A 225 -8.43 6.07 -7.13
C SER A 225 -7.17 6.91 -7.08
N LEU A 226 -6.93 7.46 -5.91
CA LEU A 226 -5.74 8.21 -5.54
C LEU A 226 -5.21 7.68 -4.21
N LYS A 227 -3.89 7.48 -4.11
CA LYS A 227 -3.23 7.13 -2.85
C LYS A 227 -1.86 7.77 -2.72
N TRP A 228 -1.68 8.55 -1.65
CA TRP A 228 -0.40 9.12 -1.30
C TRP A 228 0.46 8.16 -0.49
N SER A 229 1.72 8.03 -0.88
CA SER A 229 2.74 7.44 -0.02
C SER A 229 3.25 8.52 0.95
N ARG A 230 2.80 8.45 2.20
CA ARG A 230 3.12 9.47 3.22
C ARG A 230 4.63 9.58 3.51
N ARG A 231 5.41 8.52 3.27
CA ARG A 231 6.86 8.50 3.55
C ARG A 231 7.69 9.07 2.40
N SER A 232 7.30 8.80 1.17
CA SER A 232 8.09 9.14 -0.03
C SER A 232 7.56 10.35 -0.80
N ASN A 233 6.44 10.93 -0.37
CA ASN A 233 5.78 12.06 -1.03
C ASN A 233 5.48 11.78 -2.52
N ILE A 234 5.04 10.55 -2.79
CA ILE A 234 4.69 10.02 -4.11
C ILE A 234 3.18 9.74 -4.14
N LEU A 235 2.51 10.17 -5.20
CA LEU A 235 1.12 9.85 -5.46
C LEU A 235 1.03 8.71 -6.47
N ALA A 236 0.12 7.77 -6.23
CA ALA A 236 -0.36 6.83 -7.22
C ALA A 236 -1.79 7.21 -7.62
N SER A 237 -2.07 7.24 -8.92
CA SER A 237 -3.41 7.41 -9.47
C SER A 237 -3.79 6.23 -10.35
N GLY A 238 -4.95 5.62 -10.10
CA GLY A 238 -5.53 4.56 -10.90
C GLY A 238 -6.72 5.07 -11.71
N GLY A 239 -6.84 4.64 -12.95
CA GLY A 239 -7.87 5.11 -13.87
C GLY A 239 -8.73 3.99 -14.46
N ASP A 240 -9.87 4.38 -15.00
CA ASP A 240 -10.74 3.55 -15.83
C ASP A 240 -10.11 3.25 -17.22
N ASP A 241 -9.00 3.92 -17.53
CA ASP A 241 -8.14 3.65 -18.69
C ASP A 241 -7.15 2.48 -18.46
N ASN A 242 -7.34 1.71 -17.38
CA ASN A 242 -6.54 0.55 -16.98
C ASN A 242 -5.08 0.90 -16.61
N LEU A 243 -4.78 2.17 -16.42
CA LEU A 243 -3.43 2.67 -16.15
C LEU A 243 -3.28 3.06 -14.68
N VAL A 244 -2.05 2.90 -14.19
CA VAL A 244 -1.61 3.51 -12.94
C VAL A 244 -0.47 4.48 -13.27
N TYR A 245 -0.61 5.73 -12.85
CA TYR A 245 0.46 6.71 -12.93
C TYR A 245 1.07 6.95 -11.56
N ILE A 246 2.38 7.13 -11.56
CA ILE A 246 3.17 7.44 -10.36
C ILE A 246 3.74 8.85 -10.50
N TRP A 247 3.50 9.68 -9.50
CA TRP A 247 3.84 11.10 -9.50
C TRP A 247 4.74 11.46 -8.32
N ASN A 248 5.76 12.26 -8.58
CA ASN A 248 6.52 12.91 -7.51
C ASN A 248 5.88 14.25 -7.18
N ALA A 249 5.50 14.49 -5.92
CA ALA A 249 4.83 15.71 -5.49
C ALA A 249 5.58 16.99 -5.85
N SER A 250 6.93 16.95 -5.82
CA SER A 250 7.75 18.12 -6.10
C SER A 250 7.81 18.50 -7.59
N LYS A 251 7.38 17.60 -8.49
CA LYS A 251 7.50 17.76 -9.95
C LYS A 251 6.20 17.40 -10.67
N MET A 252 5.06 17.50 -10.02
CA MET A 252 3.77 17.14 -10.63
C MET A 252 3.42 18.09 -11.77
N SER A 253 3.40 17.57 -13.01
CA SER A 253 2.90 18.25 -14.18
C SER A 253 2.40 17.24 -15.21
N SER A 254 1.59 17.67 -16.18
CA SER A 254 1.03 16.77 -17.20
C SER A 254 2.09 16.07 -18.06
N SER A 255 3.31 16.59 -18.09
CA SER A 255 4.44 16.03 -18.83
C SER A 255 5.45 15.26 -17.96
N HIS A 256 5.29 15.27 -16.63
CA HIS A 256 6.30 14.73 -15.70
C HIS A 256 5.67 13.78 -14.68
N TYR A 257 5.24 12.61 -15.13
CA TYR A 257 5.00 11.46 -14.27
C TYR A 257 6.29 10.63 -14.14
N MET A 258 6.49 9.95 -13.01
CA MET A 258 7.64 9.06 -12.82
C MET A 258 7.50 7.81 -13.67
N TYR A 259 6.34 7.16 -13.58
CA TYR A 259 6.04 5.94 -14.31
C TYR A 259 4.58 5.88 -14.75
N ARG A 260 4.36 5.22 -15.89
CA ARG A 260 3.07 4.78 -16.41
C ARG A 260 3.06 3.26 -16.42
N LEU A 261 2.27 2.66 -15.54
CA LEU A 261 2.16 1.22 -15.38
C LEU A 261 0.92 0.75 -16.15
N ASN A 262 1.10 -0.15 -17.11
CA ASN A 262 0.09 -0.53 -18.11
C ASN A 262 -0.21 -2.04 -18.15
N ALA A 263 0.06 -2.78 -17.07
CA ALA A 263 -0.14 -4.23 -17.05
C ALA A 263 -1.55 -4.67 -16.61
N HIS A 264 -2.43 -3.74 -16.20
CA HIS A 264 -3.83 -4.04 -15.95
C HIS A 264 -4.64 -4.00 -17.25
N SER A 265 -5.66 -4.85 -17.35
CA SER A 265 -6.58 -4.94 -18.48
C SER A 265 -7.99 -4.39 -18.18
N ALA A 266 -8.23 -3.94 -16.96
CA ALA A 266 -9.47 -3.25 -16.55
C ALA A 266 -9.16 -2.11 -15.57
N ALA A 267 -10.20 -1.31 -15.26
CA ALA A 267 -10.13 -0.15 -14.36
C ALA A 267 -9.39 -0.46 -13.05
N VAL A 268 -8.52 0.44 -12.63
CA VAL A 268 -7.74 0.28 -11.39
C VAL A 268 -8.28 1.21 -10.32
N LYS A 269 -9.08 0.65 -9.40
CA LYS A 269 -9.60 1.34 -8.23
C LYS A 269 -8.79 1.03 -6.98
N ALA A 270 -8.43 -0.23 -6.79
CA ALA A 270 -7.76 -0.66 -5.58
C ALA A 270 -6.27 -0.30 -5.62
N LEU A 271 -5.84 0.62 -4.76
CA LEU A 271 -4.45 1.05 -4.59
C LEU A 271 -4.08 1.07 -3.12
N ALA A 272 -2.92 0.54 -2.76
CA ALA A 272 -2.42 0.58 -1.39
C ALA A 272 -0.89 0.57 -1.33
N TRP A 273 -0.30 1.54 -0.63
CA TRP A 273 1.14 1.59 -0.38
C TRP A 273 1.56 0.65 0.73
N CYS A 274 2.67 -0.05 0.53
CA CYS A 274 3.23 -0.94 1.53
C CYS A 274 3.76 -0.14 2.74
N PRO A 275 3.34 -0.44 3.97
CA PRO A 275 3.77 0.29 5.16
C PRO A 275 5.23 -0.01 5.56
N TYR A 276 5.79 -1.12 5.08
CA TYR A 276 7.16 -1.55 5.40
C TYR A 276 8.19 -1.07 4.39
N ASN A 277 7.77 -0.86 3.14
CA ASN A 277 8.62 -0.43 2.05
C ASN A 277 7.88 0.61 1.21
N SER A 278 8.31 1.86 1.31
CA SER A 278 7.72 3.00 0.59
C SER A 278 7.80 2.89 -0.94
N ASP A 279 8.64 1.98 -1.44
CA ASP A 279 8.85 1.76 -2.87
C ASP A 279 7.92 0.69 -3.45
N VAL A 280 7.07 0.09 -2.61
CA VAL A 280 6.14 -0.96 -3.04
C VAL A 280 4.70 -0.45 -3.01
N LEU A 281 4.06 -0.54 -4.18
CA LEU A 281 2.63 -0.27 -4.37
C LEU A 281 1.92 -1.58 -4.70
N ALA A 282 0.76 -1.81 -4.08
CA ALA A 282 -0.18 -2.83 -4.50
C ALA A 282 -1.31 -2.19 -5.31
N SER A 283 -1.71 -2.82 -6.41
CA SER A 283 -2.85 -2.41 -7.22
C SER A 283 -3.75 -3.59 -7.56
N GLY A 284 -5.04 -3.33 -7.68
CA GLY A 284 -6.04 -4.33 -8.05
C GLY A 284 -6.83 -3.92 -9.26
N GLY A 285 -6.98 -4.84 -10.21
CA GLY A 285 -7.74 -4.63 -11.44
C GLY A 285 -9.22 -4.92 -11.29
N GLY A 286 -10.03 -4.26 -12.09
CA GLY A 286 -11.48 -4.40 -12.16
C GLY A 286 -11.92 -5.77 -12.66
N LEU A 287 -13.21 -5.91 -12.96
CA LEU A 287 -13.85 -7.18 -13.26
C LEU A 287 -13.17 -7.97 -14.39
N LEU A 288 -12.81 -7.34 -15.50
CA LEU A 288 -12.21 -8.00 -16.66
C LEU A 288 -10.73 -8.34 -16.48
N ASP A 289 -10.08 -7.87 -15.41
CA ASP A 289 -8.68 -8.15 -15.09
C ASP A 289 -8.56 -9.13 -13.91
N GLY A 290 -9.21 -8.83 -12.80
CA GLY A 290 -9.18 -9.66 -11.60
C GLY A 290 -7.79 -9.90 -11.02
N SER A 291 -6.78 -9.15 -11.44
CA SER A 291 -5.41 -9.35 -10.96
C SER A 291 -5.04 -8.40 -9.83
N LEU A 292 -4.29 -8.92 -8.86
CA LEU A 292 -3.61 -8.13 -7.84
C LEU A 292 -2.12 -8.10 -8.18
N LYS A 293 -1.54 -6.90 -8.31
CA LYS A 293 -0.15 -6.69 -8.71
C LYS A 293 0.62 -5.91 -7.66
N LEU A 294 1.88 -6.27 -7.49
CA LEU A 294 2.85 -5.54 -6.67
C LEU A 294 3.88 -4.87 -7.58
N TRP A 295 4.16 -3.61 -7.32
CA TRP A 295 5.06 -2.79 -8.12
C TRP A 295 6.22 -2.28 -7.30
N ASN A 296 7.43 -2.29 -7.88
CA ASN A 296 8.53 -1.48 -7.40
C ASN A 296 8.47 -0.13 -8.12
N VAL A 297 8.11 0.93 -7.40
CA VAL A 297 7.94 2.27 -7.98
C VAL A 297 9.24 3.02 -8.23
N GLN A 298 10.38 2.58 -7.66
CA GLN A 298 11.68 3.14 -8.00
C GLN A 298 12.17 2.67 -9.37
N LYS A 299 11.78 1.45 -9.75
CA LYS A 299 12.17 0.83 -11.02
C LYS A 299 11.06 0.85 -12.07
N GLY A 300 9.81 1.14 -11.68
CA GLY A 300 8.64 1.09 -12.55
C GLY A 300 8.28 -0.32 -13.04
N VAL A 301 8.63 -1.37 -12.29
CA VAL A 301 8.43 -2.77 -12.70
C VAL A 301 7.45 -3.50 -11.79
N CYS A 302 6.71 -4.45 -12.37
CA CYS A 302 5.87 -5.39 -11.62
C CYS A 302 6.76 -6.43 -10.94
N ILE A 303 6.67 -6.54 -9.61
CA ILE A 303 7.44 -7.50 -8.81
C ILE A 303 6.72 -8.85 -8.77
N ASN A 304 5.40 -8.81 -8.59
CA ASN A 304 4.57 -10.00 -8.45
C ASN A 304 3.16 -9.72 -8.98
N SER A 305 2.51 -10.73 -9.51
CA SER A 305 1.13 -10.64 -10.02
C SER A 305 0.42 -11.96 -9.79
N ILE A 306 -0.76 -11.88 -9.16
CA ILE A 306 -1.65 -13.02 -8.99
C ILE A 306 -3.00 -12.71 -9.65
N ASN A 307 -3.58 -13.73 -10.29
CA ASN A 307 -4.94 -13.63 -10.79
C ASN A 307 -5.89 -14.20 -9.75
N THR A 308 -6.80 -13.37 -9.25
CA THR A 308 -7.83 -13.77 -8.28
C THR A 308 -9.11 -14.22 -8.96
N HIS A 309 -9.22 -14.02 -10.29
CA HIS A 309 -10.41 -14.26 -11.11
C HIS A 309 -11.68 -13.56 -10.58
N ALA A 310 -11.49 -12.52 -9.79
CA ALA A 310 -12.55 -11.72 -9.19
C ALA A 310 -12.18 -10.24 -9.20
N GLN A 311 -13.16 -9.37 -9.34
CA GLN A 311 -12.99 -7.93 -9.29
C GLN A 311 -12.31 -7.51 -7.97
N VAL A 312 -11.16 -6.83 -8.04
CA VAL A 312 -10.49 -6.31 -6.85
C VAL A 312 -11.00 -4.90 -6.57
N CYS A 313 -11.85 -4.75 -5.55
CA CYS A 313 -12.51 -3.49 -5.24
C CYS A 313 -11.68 -2.59 -4.30
N ALA A 314 -10.97 -3.19 -3.36
CA ALA A 314 -10.18 -2.45 -2.37
C ALA A 314 -9.02 -3.29 -1.82
N LEU A 315 -7.98 -2.62 -1.34
CA LEU A 315 -6.78 -3.22 -0.76
C LEU A 315 -6.39 -2.53 0.54
N GLN A 316 -5.98 -3.31 1.55
CA GLN A 316 -5.44 -2.81 2.81
C GLN A 316 -4.23 -3.61 3.25
N TRP A 317 -3.12 -2.94 3.58
CA TRP A 317 -1.96 -3.59 4.17
C TRP A 317 -2.10 -3.74 5.68
N ASN A 318 -1.71 -4.90 6.19
CA ASN A 318 -1.49 -5.05 7.62
C ASN A 318 -0.29 -4.20 8.04
N ARG A 319 -0.43 -3.36 9.07
CA ARG A 319 0.65 -2.49 9.56
C ARG A 319 1.64 -3.20 10.47
N HIS A 320 1.28 -4.37 10.98
CA HIS A 320 2.03 -5.11 11.99
C HIS A 320 2.69 -6.37 11.43
N GLN A 321 2.13 -6.96 10.40
CA GLN A 321 2.61 -8.20 9.80
C GLN A 321 2.63 -8.07 8.26
N LYS A 322 3.55 -8.80 7.62
CA LYS A 322 3.73 -8.75 6.16
C LYS A 322 2.58 -9.43 5.42
N GLU A 323 1.43 -8.77 5.40
CA GLU A 323 0.19 -9.28 4.80
C GLU A 323 -0.57 -8.16 4.11
N ILE A 324 -1.39 -8.54 3.12
CA ILE A 324 -2.31 -7.65 2.43
C ILE A 324 -3.71 -8.28 2.40
N LEU A 325 -4.71 -7.48 2.68
CA LEU A 325 -6.12 -7.84 2.59
C LEU A 325 -6.70 -7.26 1.31
N SER A 326 -7.46 -8.06 0.57
CA SER A 326 -8.21 -7.62 -0.60
C SER A 326 -9.70 -7.87 -0.42
N GLY A 327 -10.52 -6.91 -0.84
CA GLY A 327 -11.96 -7.02 -0.96
C GLY A 327 -12.35 -7.27 -2.40
N HIS A 328 -13.21 -8.25 -2.62
CA HIS A 328 -13.58 -8.70 -3.96
C HIS A 328 -15.05 -8.50 -4.25
N GLY A 329 -15.32 -8.17 -5.52
CA GLY A 329 -16.66 -8.15 -6.09
C GLY A 329 -16.92 -9.38 -6.94
N PHE A 330 -17.64 -9.17 -8.05
CA PHE A 330 -18.01 -10.23 -8.96
C PHE A 330 -16.82 -11.03 -9.46
N SER A 331 -17.04 -12.31 -9.71
CA SER A 331 -16.02 -13.24 -10.20
C SER A 331 -16.46 -13.93 -11.48
N TRP A 332 -15.49 -14.41 -12.23
CA TRP A 332 -15.70 -15.25 -13.40
C TRP A 332 -15.64 -16.71 -13.00
N GLY A 333 -16.70 -17.45 -13.27
CA GLY A 333 -16.75 -18.88 -12.96
C GLY A 333 -16.74 -19.20 -11.47
N ASN A 334 -16.38 -20.42 -11.13
CA ASN A 334 -16.34 -20.91 -9.75
C ASN A 334 -14.97 -20.62 -9.12
N THR A 335 -14.79 -19.43 -8.59
CA THR A 335 -13.53 -18.98 -7.99
C THR A 335 -13.63 -18.82 -6.48
N ASP A 336 -12.50 -18.99 -5.80
CA ASP A 336 -12.39 -18.91 -4.33
C ASP A 336 -12.28 -17.47 -3.80
N CYS A 337 -12.44 -16.45 -4.64
CA CYS A 337 -12.25 -15.05 -4.23
C CYS A 337 -13.46 -14.14 -4.47
N GLY A 338 -14.47 -14.57 -5.24
CA GLY A 338 -15.64 -13.74 -5.55
C GLY A 338 -16.47 -13.37 -4.33
N ASN A 339 -16.87 -12.11 -4.22
CA ASN A 339 -17.71 -11.57 -3.15
C ASN A 339 -17.22 -11.88 -1.73
N GLN A 340 -15.91 -11.78 -1.49
CA GLN A 340 -15.31 -12.06 -0.17
C GLN A 340 -14.07 -11.24 0.10
N LEU A 341 -13.60 -11.31 1.33
CA LEU A 341 -12.29 -10.82 1.75
C LEU A 341 -11.26 -11.93 1.59
N CYS A 342 -10.08 -11.61 1.06
CA CYS A 342 -8.97 -12.55 0.96
C CYS A 342 -7.71 -11.96 1.59
N LEU A 343 -7.02 -12.75 2.42
CA LEU A 343 -5.77 -12.37 3.08
C LEU A 343 -4.60 -13.09 2.41
N TRP A 344 -3.56 -12.32 2.06
CA TRP A 344 -2.39 -12.77 1.31
C TRP A 344 -1.11 -12.53 2.10
N LYS A 345 -0.18 -13.44 2.03
CA LYS A 345 1.16 -13.32 2.63
C LYS A 345 2.09 -12.55 1.71
N TYR A 346 2.73 -11.48 2.19
CA TYR A 346 3.74 -10.74 1.45
C TYR A 346 5.15 -11.27 1.80
N PRO A 347 6.09 -11.40 0.84
CA PRO A 347 5.98 -11.06 -0.59
C PRO A 347 5.49 -12.20 -1.51
N SER A 348 5.27 -13.41 -0.98
CA SER A 348 4.94 -14.59 -1.80
C SER A 348 3.57 -14.50 -2.48
N MET A 349 2.67 -13.67 -1.96
CA MET A 349 1.29 -13.53 -2.40
C MET A 349 0.50 -14.84 -2.36
N SER A 350 0.87 -15.76 -1.46
CA SER A 350 0.09 -16.96 -1.17
C SER A 350 -1.13 -16.61 -0.32
N LYS A 351 -2.28 -17.19 -0.63
CA LYS A 351 -3.53 -16.99 0.13
C LYS A 351 -3.41 -17.64 1.50
N ILE A 352 -3.61 -16.87 2.56
CA ILE A 352 -3.65 -17.33 3.96
C ILE A 352 -5.06 -17.84 4.29
N GLY A 353 -6.08 -17.10 3.83
CA GLY A 353 -7.48 -17.40 4.09
C GLY A 353 -8.40 -16.31 3.55
N GLY A 354 -9.68 -16.44 3.83
CA GLY A 354 -10.68 -15.46 3.43
C GLY A 354 -11.96 -15.58 4.26
N SER A 355 -12.85 -14.59 4.14
CA SER A 355 -14.19 -14.64 4.71
C SER A 355 -15.03 -15.72 4.02
N SER A 356 -16.19 -16.05 4.58
CA SER A 356 -17.22 -16.75 3.86
C SER A 356 -17.63 -15.95 2.61
N LYS A 357 -18.04 -16.65 1.56
CA LYS A 357 -18.58 -16.01 0.35
C LYS A 357 -19.91 -15.34 0.70
N SER A 358 -20.04 -14.08 0.33
CA SER A 358 -21.28 -13.32 0.45
C SER A 358 -22.06 -13.34 -0.87
N ASP A 359 -23.36 -13.09 -0.81
CA ASP A 359 -24.19 -12.91 -2.00
C ASP A 359 -23.93 -11.56 -2.69
N SER A 360 -23.32 -10.62 -1.98
CA SER A 360 -23.01 -9.28 -2.46
C SER A 360 -21.51 -9.00 -2.49
N ARG A 361 -21.09 -8.10 -3.38
CA ARG A 361 -19.70 -7.69 -3.52
C ARG A 361 -19.22 -6.81 -2.36
N VAL A 362 -17.95 -6.95 -2.01
CA VAL A 362 -17.26 -6.06 -1.08
C VAL A 362 -16.70 -4.88 -1.86
N LEU A 363 -17.23 -3.67 -1.62
CA LEU A 363 -16.92 -2.47 -2.40
C LEU A 363 -15.80 -1.63 -1.81
N HIS A 364 -15.78 -1.50 -0.48
CA HIS A 364 -14.87 -0.60 0.22
C HIS A 364 -14.21 -1.29 1.40
N LEU A 365 -12.96 -0.92 1.66
CA LEU A 365 -12.19 -1.33 2.84
C LEU A 365 -11.53 -0.12 3.46
N THR A 366 -11.58 -0.03 4.77
CA THR A 366 -10.80 0.92 5.54
C THR A 366 -10.28 0.30 6.82
N GLN A 367 -9.14 0.78 7.33
CA GLN A 367 -8.44 0.19 8.47
C GLN A 367 -8.52 1.12 9.68
N SER A 368 -8.73 0.53 10.86
CA SER A 368 -8.71 1.27 12.13
C SER A 368 -7.35 1.95 12.37
N PRO A 369 -7.33 3.05 13.17
CA PRO A 369 -6.08 3.77 13.47
C PRO A 369 -5.01 2.91 14.12
N ASP A 370 -5.40 1.95 14.96
CA ASP A 370 -4.50 0.97 15.61
C ASP A 370 -3.96 -0.08 14.63
N GLY A 371 -4.55 -0.18 13.44
CA GLY A 371 -4.16 -1.13 12.42
C GLY A 371 -4.60 -2.58 12.65
N LEU A 372 -5.46 -2.84 13.63
CA LEU A 372 -5.87 -4.20 14.01
C LEU A 372 -7.18 -4.63 13.33
N ARG A 373 -8.11 -3.68 13.18
CA ARG A 373 -9.43 -3.93 12.62
C ARG A 373 -9.59 -3.35 11.23
N VAL A 374 -10.45 -3.96 10.45
CA VAL A 374 -10.84 -3.48 9.12
C VAL A 374 -12.36 -3.38 9.05
N ALA A 375 -12.86 -2.28 8.53
CA ALA A 375 -14.25 -2.14 8.12
C ALA A 375 -14.36 -2.46 6.63
N SER A 376 -15.28 -3.34 6.28
CA SER A 376 -15.69 -3.63 4.90
C SER A 376 -17.11 -3.17 4.68
N ALA A 377 -17.38 -2.48 3.57
CA ALA A 377 -18.73 -2.12 3.16
C ALA A 377 -19.09 -2.86 1.88
N GLY A 378 -20.26 -3.48 1.89
CA GLY A 378 -20.77 -4.35 0.83
C GLY A 378 -21.99 -3.78 0.13
N ALA A 379 -22.28 -4.30 -1.07
CA ALA A 379 -23.49 -3.95 -1.84
C ALA A 379 -24.79 -4.46 -1.20
N ASN A 380 -24.70 -5.22 -0.11
CA ASN A 380 -25.83 -5.63 0.73
C ASN A 380 -26.23 -4.56 1.77
N GLU A 381 -25.73 -3.34 1.61
CA GLU A 381 -26.02 -2.23 2.52
C GLU A 381 -25.61 -2.52 3.97
N THR A 382 -24.47 -3.21 4.16
CA THR A 382 -23.90 -3.47 5.47
C THR A 382 -22.45 -3.03 5.56
N ILE A 383 -22.03 -2.62 6.76
CA ILE A 383 -20.64 -2.41 7.13
C ILE A 383 -20.25 -3.45 8.18
N SER A 384 -19.33 -4.33 7.83
CA SER A 384 -18.82 -5.37 8.72
C SER A 384 -17.46 -4.99 9.27
N ILE A 385 -17.27 -5.11 10.58
CA ILE A 385 -15.99 -4.90 11.26
C ILE A 385 -15.32 -6.26 11.50
N TRP A 386 -14.06 -6.37 11.09
CA TRP A 386 -13.28 -7.59 11.17
C TRP A 386 -12.01 -7.39 11.99
N GLU A 387 -11.70 -8.33 12.86
CA GLU A 387 -10.41 -8.40 13.55
C GLU A 387 -9.43 -9.26 12.76
N VAL A 388 -9.08 -8.77 11.55
CA VAL A 388 -8.24 -9.51 10.60
C VAL A 388 -6.78 -9.46 11.00
N PHE A 389 -6.30 -8.29 11.41
CA PHE A 389 -4.90 -8.07 11.68
C PHE A 389 -4.64 -8.26 13.16
N GLY A 390 -3.90 -9.29 13.52
CA GLY A 390 -3.54 -9.55 14.92
C GLY A 390 -2.64 -8.46 15.51
N PRO A 391 -2.52 -8.41 16.85
CA PRO A 391 -1.63 -7.46 17.51
C PRO A 391 -0.20 -7.61 16.98
N PRO A 392 0.63 -6.54 17.09
CA PRO A 392 2.03 -6.65 16.77
C PRO A 392 2.60 -7.86 17.51
N GLN A 393 3.32 -8.71 16.80
CA GLN A 393 4.09 -9.74 17.48
C GLN A 393 5.00 -8.99 18.45
N ALA A 394 4.83 -9.21 19.73
CA ALA A 394 5.77 -8.73 20.72
C ALA A 394 7.14 -9.20 20.21
N ASN A 395 7.97 -8.26 19.80
CA ASN A 395 9.38 -8.53 19.68
C ASN A 395 9.82 -8.79 21.10
N GLU A 396 9.75 -10.05 21.55
CA GLU A 396 10.63 -10.47 22.63
C GLU A 396 12.01 -10.03 22.15
N PRO A 397 12.72 -9.21 22.94
CA PRO A 397 14.09 -8.90 22.61
C PRO A 397 14.76 -10.26 22.47
N ARG A 398 15.11 -10.61 21.23
CA ARG A 398 15.90 -11.80 20.97
C ARG A 398 17.21 -11.52 21.67
N SER A 399 17.32 -11.93 22.91
CA SER A 399 18.64 -12.14 23.52
C SER A 399 19.25 -13.27 22.71
N SER A 400 19.91 -12.91 21.60
CA SER A 400 20.76 -13.87 20.92
C SER A 400 21.80 -14.29 21.95
N GLY A 401 22.15 -15.56 21.97
CA GLY A 401 23.28 -15.98 22.82
C GLY A 401 24.55 -15.17 22.57
N LEU A 402 24.62 -14.48 21.42
CA LEU A 402 25.61 -13.50 21.05
C LEU A 402 25.49 -12.18 21.84
N ASP A 403 24.29 -11.69 22.16
CA ASP A 403 24.13 -10.44 22.93
C ASP A 403 24.58 -10.63 24.37
N SER A 404 24.43 -11.83 24.94
CA SER A 404 24.96 -12.17 26.25
C SER A 404 26.49 -12.31 26.26
N LEU A 405 27.09 -12.70 25.13
CA LEU A 405 28.55 -12.79 24.97
C LEU A 405 29.20 -11.45 24.63
N LEU A 406 28.44 -10.53 23.98
CA LEU A 406 28.89 -9.18 23.61
C LEU A 406 28.55 -8.13 24.67
N ALA A 407 27.80 -8.49 25.72
CA ALA A 407 27.61 -7.65 26.88
C ALA A 407 28.94 -7.58 27.67
N PHE A 408 29.86 -6.79 27.16
CA PHE A 408 31.04 -6.38 27.92
C PHE A 408 30.55 -5.67 29.18
N ARG A 409 30.78 -6.28 30.33
CA ARG A 409 30.71 -5.57 31.59
C ARG A 409 31.65 -4.38 31.46
N ALA A 410 31.08 -3.19 31.45
CA ALA A 410 31.84 -1.98 31.62
C ALA A 410 32.57 -2.08 32.97
N SER A 411 33.82 -2.44 32.96
CA SER A 411 34.68 -2.26 34.13
C SER A 411 34.78 -0.75 34.37
N PRO A 412 34.47 -0.27 35.57
CA PRO A 412 34.77 1.11 35.91
C PRO A 412 36.27 1.29 35.85
N ILE A 413 36.74 2.00 34.87
CA ILE A 413 38.12 2.49 34.86
C ILE A 413 38.23 3.52 36.00
N ARG A 414 39.04 3.18 36.99
CA ARG A 414 39.50 4.12 38.00
C ARG A 414 40.62 4.98 37.42
#